data_250cbd1b373a31c71a9d7e7ba30643ce
#
_entry.id   250cbd1b373a31c71a9d7e7ba30643ce
#
_cell.length_a   1.000
_cell.length_b   1.000
_cell.length_c   1.000
_cell.angle_alpha   90.00
_cell.angle_beta   90.00
_cell.angle_gamma   90.00
#
_symmetry.space_group_name_H-M   'P 1'
#
loop_
_entity.id
_entity.type
_entity.pdbx_description
1 polymer ?
#
loop_
_entity_poly.entity_id
_entity_poly.type
_entity_poly.pdbx_seq_one_letter_code
_entity_poly.pdbx_strand_id
1 'polypeptide(L)'
;QLKDYDVLYTGVGKVNVTYTLTSHFGKYGSHIPYDLVINYGTAGSRKIKKKTLVDCTKFVQRDMDVTGLGFMRGETPFEDDPPVMLDFGITKYNTIGRRATCGSGDNFVEDRTQYYGEVVDMEAYALAKICYLRKIPFVSFKYITDGADEQAHEDWEANLADGIEVFKEKV
;
A
#
# COMPACT_ATOMS: atom_id res chain seq x y z
N GLN A 1 -9.13 -19.33 5.88
CA GLN A 1 -8.18 -18.92 6.92
C GLN A 1 -6.77 -19.09 6.35
N LEU A 2 -5.96 -18.04 6.41
CA LEU A 2 -4.54 -18.04 6.04
C LEU A 2 -3.75 -18.70 7.18
N LYS A 3 -3.82 -20.02 7.31
CA LYS A 3 -3.31 -20.79 8.48
C LYS A 3 -1.79 -20.71 8.65
N ASP A 4 -1.09 -20.40 7.57
CA ASP A 4 0.38 -20.35 7.53
C ASP A 4 0.94 -18.92 7.69
N TYR A 5 0.06 -17.94 7.95
CA TYR A 5 0.42 -16.54 8.10
C TYR A 5 0.04 -15.99 9.47
N ASP A 6 0.91 -15.17 10.01
CA ASP A 6 0.60 -14.35 11.18
C ASP A 6 -0.16 -13.10 10.72
N VAL A 7 -1.48 -13.09 10.90
CA VAL A 7 -2.37 -12.06 10.34
C VAL A 7 -2.52 -10.90 11.31
N LEU A 8 -2.17 -9.69 10.86
CA LEU A 8 -2.27 -8.45 11.62
C LEU A 8 -3.26 -7.49 10.94
N TYR A 9 -4.33 -7.14 11.65
CA TYR A 9 -5.27 -6.10 11.20
C TYR A 9 -4.76 -4.73 11.64
N THR A 10 -4.44 -3.87 10.68
CA THR A 10 -3.73 -2.61 10.92
C THR A 10 -4.64 -1.40 11.09
N GLY A 11 -5.91 -1.51 10.73
CA GLY A 11 -6.83 -0.35 10.64
C GLY A 11 -6.60 0.48 9.38
N VAL A 12 -7.33 1.57 9.27
CA VAL A 12 -7.33 2.46 8.10
C VAL A 12 -6.42 3.66 8.35
N GLY A 13 -5.69 4.05 7.31
CA GLY A 13 -4.85 5.24 7.29
C GLY A 13 -3.43 5.03 7.81
N LYS A 14 -2.52 5.93 7.39
CA LYS A 14 -1.08 5.82 7.62
C LYS A 14 -0.71 5.78 9.10
N VAL A 15 -1.40 6.54 9.94
CA VAL A 15 -1.12 6.61 11.38
C VAL A 15 -1.42 5.27 12.06
N ASN A 16 -2.60 4.70 11.78
CA ASN A 16 -3.03 3.44 12.39
C ASN A 16 -2.10 2.27 12.00
N VAL A 17 -1.79 2.15 10.71
CA VAL A 17 -0.90 1.07 10.26
C VAL A 17 0.51 1.22 10.80
N THR A 18 1.02 2.46 10.89
CA THR A 18 2.34 2.74 11.48
C THR A 18 2.38 2.32 12.94
N TYR A 19 1.39 2.75 13.73
CA TYR A 19 1.30 2.38 15.15
C TYR A 19 1.21 0.87 15.33
N THR A 20 0.33 0.22 14.58
CA THR A 20 0.07 -1.22 14.73
C THR A 20 1.27 -2.06 14.33
N LEU A 21 1.90 -1.79 13.17
CA LEU A 21 3.04 -2.57 12.71
C LEU A 21 4.28 -2.33 13.58
N THR A 22 4.56 -1.07 13.96
CA THR A 22 5.72 -0.77 14.81
C THR A 22 5.55 -1.31 16.23
N SER A 23 4.34 -1.28 16.80
CA SER A 23 4.04 -1.90 18.08
C SER A 23 4.17 -3.42 18.04
N HIS A 24 3.75 -4.04 16.92
CA HIS A 24 3.92 -5.47 16.72
C HIS A 24 5.42 -5.85 16.65
N PHE A 25 6.20 -5.14 15.85
CA PHE A 25 7.64 -5.37 15.77
C PHE A 25 8.37 -5.06 17.09
N GLY A 26 7.90 -4.10 17.85
CA GLY A 26 8.45 -3.74 19.16
C GLY A 26 8.48 -4.90 20.17
N LYS A 27 7.60 -5.90 20.02
CA LYS A 27 7.59 -7.11 20.85
C LYS A 27 8.83 -7.97 20.69
N TYR A 28 9.53 -7.85 19.57
CA TYR A 28 10.69 -8.67 19.20
C TYR A 28 12.03 -7.93 19.35
N GLY A 29 12.02 -6.64 19.73
CA GLY A 29 13.22 -5.84 19.88
C GLY A 29 14.00 -5.69 18.57
N SER A 30 15.28 -6.06 18.59
CA SER A 30 16.14 -5.99 17.39
C SER A 30 16.02 -7.20 16.47
N HIS A 31 15.39 -8.30 16.92
CA HIS A 31 15.26 -9.54 16.15
C HIS A 31 13.79 -9.77 15.75
N ILE A 32 13.40 -9.22 14.62
CA ILE A 32 12.07 -9.40 14.05
C ILE A 32 12.04 -10.75 13.31
N PRO A 33 11.15 -11.71 13.70
CA PRO A 33 11.18 -13.08 13.18
C PRO A 33 10.44 -13.26 11.85
N TYR A 34 10.35 -12.21 11.03
CA TYR A 34 9.63 -12.24 9.76
C TYR A 34 10.58 -12.06 8.59
N ASP A 35 10.56 -13.00 7.65
CA ASP A 35 11.33 -12.95 6.40
C ASP A 35 10.63 -12.10 5.32
N LEU A 36 9.34 -11.84 5.49
CA LEU A 36 8.51 -11.12 4.53
C LEU A 36 7.31 -10.51 5.23
N VAL A 37 6.95 -9.30 4.82
CA VAL A 37 5.65 -8.70 5.14
C VAL A 37 4.81 -8.64 3.88
N ILE A 38 3.60 -9.19 3.95
CA ILE A 38 2.60 -9.15 2.88
C ILE A 38 1.49 -8.19 3.30
N ASN A 39 1.26 -7.18 2.50
CA ASN A 39 0.08 -6.33 2.64
C ASN A 39 -0.99 -6.78 1.64
N TYR A 40 -2.20 -6.97 2.15
CA TYR A 40 -3.40 -7.12 1.32
C TYR A 40 -4.41 -6.05 1.69
N GLY A 41 -5.06 -5.46 0.68
CA GLY A 41 -6.11 -4.48 0.87
C GLY A 41 -6.77 -4.08 -0.45
N THR A 42 -7.77 -3.20 -0.36
CA THR A 42 -8.42 -2.61 -1.52
C THR A 42 -7.68 -1.37 -2.00
N ALA A 43 -7.92 -0.99 -3.25
CA ALA A 43 -7.39 0.23 -3.84
C ALA A 43 -8.29 0.72 -4.98
N GLY A 44 -8.25 2.03 -5.22
CA GLY A 44 -8.84 2.65 -6.42
C GLY A 44 -7.84 2.71 -7.56
N SER A 45 -8.32 2.67 -8.81
CA SER A 45 -7.48 2.88 -9.99
C SER A 45 -8.24 3.44 -11.17
N ARG A 46 -7.67 4.50 -11.78
CA ARG A 46 -8.14 5.04 -13.08
C ARG A 46 -7.56 4.30 -14.29
N LYS A 47 -6.55 3.44 -14.07
CA LYS A 47 -5.80 2.77 -15.14
C LYS A 47 -6.06 1.28 -15.21
N ILE A 48 -6.48 0.69 -14.10
CA ILE A 48 -6.66 -0.75 -13.96
C ILE A 48 -8.14 -1.03 -13.72
N LYS A 49 -8.65 -2.04 -14.43
CA LYS A 49 -10.06 -2.42 -14.35
C LYS A 49 -10.44 -2.84 -12.93
N LYS A 50 -11.63 -2.40 -12.47
CA LYS A 50 -12.25 -2.90 -11.23
C LYS A 50 -12.31 -4.43 -11.21
N LYS A 51 -12.30 -5.01 -10.03
CA LYS A 51 -12.29 -6.47 -9.77
C LYS A 51 -11.02 -7.18 -10.27
N THR A 52 -9.89 -6.45 -10.32
CA THR A 52 -8.59 -7.00 -10.67
C THR A 52 -7.69 -7.01 -9.44
N LEU A 53 -7.02 -8.13 -9.15
CA LEU A 53 -5.94 -8.19 -8.17
C LEU A 53 -4.62 -7.79 -8.86
N VAL A 54 -3.85 -6.94 -8.20
CA VAL A 54 -2.51 -6.51 -8.67
C VAL A 54 -1.50 -6.62 -7.55
N ASP A 55 -0.25 -6.82 -7.92
CA ASP A 55 0.89 -6.66 -7.02
C ASP A 55 1.53 -5.29 -7.23
N CYS A 56 1.92 -4.65 -6.13
CA CYS A 56 2.61 -3.36 -6.14
C CYS A 56 4.05 -3.57 -5.70
N THR A 57 4.97 -2.96 -6.42
CA THR A 57 6.41 -3.00 -6.13
C THR A 57 6.98 -1.63 -5.79
N LYS A 58 6.27 -0.56 -6.12
CA LYS A 58 6.67 0.82 -5.89
C LYS A 58 5.63 1.55 -5.06
N PHE A 59 6.10 2.37 -4.11
CA PHE A 59 5.23 3.05 -3.16
C PHE A 59 5.63 4.51 -3.02
N VAL A 60 4.63 5.40 -3.05
CA VAL A 60 4.81 6.84 -2.88
C VAL A 60 3.80 7.40 -1.88
N GLN A 61 4.19 8.41 -1.12
CA GLN A 61 3.28 9.15 -0.25
C GLN A 61 2.58 10.24 -1.06
N ARG A 62 1.42 9.94 -1.65
CA ARG A 62 0.76 10.82 -2.64
C ARG A 62 0.24 12.14 -2.07
N ASP A 63 -0.06 12.18 -0.79
CA ASP A 63 -0.60 13.33 -0.09
C ASP A 63 0.47 14.18 0.64
N MET A 64 1.75 13.78 0.56
CA MET A 64 2.85 14.64 0.96
C MET A 64 3.11 15.65 -0.18
N ASP A 65 2.61 16.86 -0.01
CA ASP A 65 2.76 17.92 -0.99
C ASP A 65 3.25 19.21 -0.33
N VAL A 66 4.52 19.43 -0.43
CA VAL A 66 5.23 20.63 0.02
C VAL A 66 5.97 21.28 -1.16
N THR A 67 5.42 21.16 -2.35
CA THR A 67 5.98 21.72 -3.59
C THR A 67 6.13 23.23 -3.53
N GLY A 68 5.28 23.92 -2.76
CA GLY A 68 5.42 25.35 -2.47
C GLY A 68 6.71 25.74 -1.74
N LEU A 69 7.42 24.79 -1.14
CA LEU A 69 8.73 24.97 -0.50
C LEU A 69 9.88 24.50 -1.37
N GLY A 70 9.62 24.11 -2.62
CA GLY A 70 10.63 23.67 -3.59
C GLY A 70 10.97 22.19 -3.58
N PHE A 71 10.24 21.37 -2.83
CA PHE A 71 10.38 19.91 -2.81
C PHE A 71 9.52 19.23 -3.88
N MET A 72 9.84 17.99 -4.23
CA MET A 72 8.99 17.21 -5.13
C MET A 72 7.73 16.69 -4.40
N ARG A 73 6.65 16.46 -5.13
CA ARG A 73 5.48 15.78 -4.56
C ARG A 73 5.85 14.38 -4.08
N GLY A 74 5.44 14.02 -2.88
CA GLY A 74 5.80 12.76 -2.22
C GLY A 74 7.11 12.83 -1.43
N GLU A 75 7.88 13.91 -1.58
CA GLU A 75 9.13 14.10 -0.86
C GLU A 75 8.87 14.61 0.56
N THR A 76 9.46 13.93 1.54
CA THR A 76 9.46 14.40 2.93
C THR A 76 10.65 15.34 3.11
N PRO A 77 10.44 16.62 3.50
CA PRO A 77 11.51 17.57 3.71
C PRO A 77 12.56 17.10 4.70
N PHE A 78 13.82 17.38 4.41
CA PHE A 78 14.97 17.08 5.30
C PHE A 78 15.19 15.59 5.58
N GLU A 79 14.69 14.72 4.71
CA GLU A 79 14.84 13.27 4.80
C GLU A 79 15.60 12.78 3.56
N ASP A 80 16.89 12.46 3.70
CA ASP A 80 17.74 12.00 2.59
C ASP A 80 17.49 10.51 2.27
N ASP A 81 17.05 9.73 3.26
CA ASP A 81 16.71 8.32 3.15
C ASP A 81 15.50 8.00 4.04
N PRO A 82 14.44 7.43 3.56
CA PRO A 82 14.27 6.75 2.26
C PRO A 82 14.02 7.69 1.08
N PRO A 83 14.20 7.20 -0.18
CA PRO A 83 13.90 7.96 -1.38
C PRO A 83 12.40 8.27 -1.49
N VAL A 84 12.04 9.28 -2.28
CA VAL A 84 10.63 9.71 -2.53
C VAL A 84 9.74 8.54 -2.96
N MET A 85 10.29 7.66 -3.79
CA MET A 85 9.61 6.43 -4.22
C MET A 85 10.39 5.22 -3.71
N LEU A 86 9.75 4.46 -2.84
CA LEU A 86 10.28 3.18 -2.36
C LEU A 86 10.09 2.13 -3.46
N ASP A 87 11.17 1.49 -3.92
CA ASP A 87 11.13 0.40 -4.90
C ASP A 87 11.67 -0.88 -4.27
N PHE A 88 10.80 -1.85 -4.06
CA PHE A 88 11.16 -3.17 -3.53
C PHE A 88 11.60 -4.16 -4.62
N GLY A 89 11.55 -3.71 -5.89
CA GLY A 89 11.89 -4.57 -7.02
C GLY A 89 10.92 -5.73 -7.20
N ILE A 90 11.38 -6.71 -7.96
CA ILE A 90 10.59 -7.92 -8.25
C ILE A 90 11.19 -9.07 -7.48
N THR A 91 10.34 -9.78 -6.77
CA THR A 91 10.69 -10.98 -6.01
C THR A 91 9.86 -12.17 -6.48
N LYS A 92 10.21 -13.37 -6.01
CA LYS A 92 9.41 -14.59 -6.22
C LYS A 92 7.98 -14.49 -5.66
N TYR A 93 7.73 -13.52 -4.78
CA TYR A 93 6.43 -13.29 -4.15
C TYR A 93 5.50 -12.38 -4.98
N ASN A 94 5.98 -11.77 -6.05
CA ASN A 94 5.18 -11.00 -7.00
C ASN A 94 4.45 -11.93 -7.98
N THR A 95 3.51 -12.70 -7.48
CA THR A 95 2.84 -13.80 -8.21
C THR A 95 1.88 -13.32 -9.29
N ILE A 96 1.41 -12.07 -9.22
CA ILE A 96 0.48 -11.48 -10.21
C ILE A 96 1.23 -10.88 -11.39
N GLY A 97 2.42 -10.30 -11.16
CA GLY A 97 3.30 -9.75 -12.20
C GLY A 97 2.88 -8.40 -12.77
N ARG A 98 1.92 -7.69 -12.17
CA ARG A 98 1.48 -6.36 -12.63
C ARG A 98 2.47 -5.25 -12.29
N ARG A 99 3.09 -5.32 -11.12
CA ARG A 99 4.15 -4.40 -10.66
C ARG A 99 3.72 -2.94 -10.58
N ALA A 100 2.52 -2.68 -10.10
CA ALA A 100 1.96 -1.34 -10.05
C ALA A 100 2.70 -0.42 -9.06
N THR A 101 2.63 0.89 -9.32
CA THR A 101 2.99 1.92 -8.34
C THR A 101 1.78 2.27 -7.50
N CYS A 102 1.89 2.12 -6.17
CA CYS A 102 0.83 2.46 -5.21
C CYS A 102 1.11 3.82 -4.57
N GLY A 103 0.15 4.73 -4.69
CA GLY A 103 0.16 6.03 -4.01
C GLY A 103 -0.74 6.03 -2.79
N SER A 104 -0.16 6.16 -1.59
CA SER A 104 -0.93 6.16 -0.34
C SER A 104 -1.14 7.56 0.22
N GLY A 105 -2.34 7.80 0.78
CA GLY A 105 -2.68 9.06 1.44
C GLY A 105 -3.94 8.93 2.31
N ASP A 106 -4.09 9.78 3.31
CA ASP A 106 -5.16 9.70 4.31
C ASP A 106 -6.47 10.36 3.85
N ASN A 107 -6.76 10.29 2.55
CA ASN A 107 -8.05 10.67 1.98
C ASN A 107 -8.50 9.69 0.91
N PHE A 108 -9.81 9.52 0.80
CA PHE A 108 -10.43 8.77 -0.29
C PHE A 108 -10.30 9.55 -1.60
N VAL A 109 -9.89 8.90 -2.70
CA VAL A 109 -9.63 9.60 -3.96
C VAL A 109 -10.87 9.62 -4.83
N GLU A 110 -11.45 10.78 -5.00
CA GLU A 110 -12.60 11.06 -5.88
C GLU A 110 -12.23 12.00 -7.03
N ASP A 111 -11.11 12.72 -6.89
CA ASP A 111 -10.64 13.74 -7.84
C ASP A 111 -9.29 13.36 -8.47
N ARG A 112 -9.10 13.73 -9.74
CA ARG A 112 -7.86 13.53 -10.49
C ARG A 112 -6.65 14.24 -9.88
N THR A 113 -6.84 15.37 -9.25
CA THR A 113 -5.76 16.14 -8.61
C THR A 113 -5.13 15.39 -7.44
N GLN A 114 -5.89 14.51 -6.79
CA GLN A 114 -5.45 13.68 -5.68
C GLN A 114 -4.84 12.35 -6.12
N TYR A 115 -5.01 11.99 -7.41
CA TYR A 115 -4.54 10.73 -7.97
C TYR A 115 -3.06 10.81 -8.33
N TYR A 116 -2.24 10.00 -7.64
CA TYR A 116 -0.82 9.89 -7.90
C TYR A 116 -0.36 8.44 -7.70
N GLY A 117 0.11 7.80 -8.78
CA GLY A 117 0.41 6.37 -8.84
C GLY A 117 -0.34 5.68 -9.98
N GLU A 118 -0.38 4.35 -9.97
CA GLU A 118 -1.25 3.53 -10.84
C GLU A 118 -2.46 3.02 -10.08
N VAL A 119 -2.28 2.77 -8.79
CA VAL A 119 -3.33 2.50 -7.81
C VAL A 119 -3.20 3.44 -6.63
N VAL A 120 -4.31 3.70 -5.95
CA VAL A 120 -4.34 4.57 -4.77
C VAL A 120 -4.98 3.86 -3.59
N ASP A 121 -4.35 3.99 -2.44
CA ASP A 121 -4.84 3.44 -1.18
C ASP A 121 -4.57 4.41 -0.02
N MET A 122 -4.72 3.94 1.22
CA MET A 122 -4.50 4.74 2.40
C MET A 122 -3.38 4.21 3.32
N GLU A 123 -2.69 3.10 3.00
CA GLU A 123 -1.82 2.39 3.96
C GLU A 123 -0.47 1.97 3.42
N ALA A 124 -0.40 1.49 2.18
CA ALA A 124 0.72 0.70 1.68
C ALA A 124 2.08 1.40 1.77
N TYR A 125 2.14 2.71 1.54
CA TYR A 125 3.39 3.47 1.69
C TYR A 125 3.92 3.43 3.12
N ALA A 126 3.05 3.61 4.13
CA ALA A 126 3.49 3.60 5.52
C ALA A 126 4.04 2.23 5.92
N LEU A 127 3.39 1.14 5.50
CA LEU A 127 3.89 -0.22 5.70
C LEU A 127 5.23 -0.44 4.98
N ALA A 128 5.31 -0.03 3.71
CA ALA A 128 6.52 -0.11 2.91
C ALA A 128 7.68 0.65 3.56
N LYS A 129 7.45 1.90 4.03
CA LYS A 129 8.47 2.71 4.70
C LYS A 129 9.02 2.02 5.95
N ILE A 130 8.16 1.45 6.79
CA ILE A 130 8.59 0.71 7.98
C ILE A 130 9.44 -0.51 7.57
N CYS A 131 8.98 -1.28 6.58
CA CYS A 131 9.72 -2.45 6.11
C CYS A 131 11.07 -2.06 5.50
N TYR A 132 11.12 -0.98 4.73
CA TYR A 132 12.37 -0.42 4.17
C TYR A 132 13.37 -0.08 5.28
N LEU A 133 12.95 0.71 6.27
CA LEU A 133 13.79 1.12 7.40
C LEU A 133 14.24 -0.07 8.27
N ARG A 134 13.43 -1.13 8.34
CA ARG A 134 13.75 -2.36 9.06
C ARG A 134 14.47 -3.41 8.21
N LYS A 135 14.68 -3.13 6.91
CA LYS A 135 15.29 -4.04 5.92
C LYS A 135 14.57 -5.38 5.81
N ILE A 136 13.24 -5.36 5.92
CA ILE A 136 12.38 -6.53 5.77
C ILE A 136 11.78 -6.50 4.36
N PRO A 137 11.84 -7.60 3.60
CA PRO A 137 11.15 -7.72 2.32
C PRO A 137 9.66 -7.41 2.43
N PHE A 138 9.11 -6.69 1.44
CA PHE A 138 7.72 -6.27 1.43
C PHE A 138 7.09 -6.49 0.06
N VAL A 139 5.87 -6.99 0.05
CA VAL A 139 5.02 -7.07 -1.13
C VAL A 139 3.60 -6.63 -0.78
N SER A 140 2.97 -5.90 -1.68
CA SER A 140 1.58 -5.46 -1.49
C SER A 140 0.70 -5.97 -2.62
N PHE A 141 -0.39 -6.61 -2.27
CA PHE A 141 -1.45 -7.02 -3.19
C PHE A 141 -2.65 -6.10 -2.99
N LYS A 142 -3.15 -5.52 -4.07
CA LYS A 142 -4.29 -4.62 -4.06
C LYS A 142 -5.40 -5.14 -4.97
N TYR A 143 -6.59 -5.28 -4.40
CA TYR A 143 -7.78 -5.57 -5.17
C TYR A 143 -8.44 -4.24 -5.57
N ILE A 144 -8.62 -4.05 -6.88
CA ILE A 144 -9.18 -2.80 -7.40
C ILE A 144 -10.69 -2.81 -7.22
N THR A 145 -11.17 -2.01 -6.29
CA THR A 145 -12.59 -1.90 -5.97
C THR A 145 -13.29 -0.82 -6.76
N ASP A 146 -12.61 0.28 -7.08
CA ASP A 146 -13.21 1.50 -7.59
C ASP A 146 -12.33 2.20 -8.64
N GLY A 147 -12.93 3.20 -9.29
CA GLY A 147 -12.29 3.99 -10.34
C GLY A 147 -11.43 5.17 -9.85
N ALA A 148 -11.31 5.39 -8.55
CA ALA A 148 -10.71 6.61 -7.97
C ALA A 148 -11.32 7.88 -8.59
N ASP A 149 -12.65 7.93 -8.68
CA ASP A 149 -13.46 8.97 -9.29
C ASP A 149 -14.70 9.28 -8.42
N GLU A 150 -15.60 10.11 -8.89
CA GLU A 150 -16.78 10.55 -8.15
C GLU A 150 -17.72 9.40 -7.73
N GLN A 151 -17.63 8.22 -8.37
CA GLN A 151 -18.42 7.02 -8.03
C GLN A 151 -17.66 6.06 -7.12
N ALA A 152 -16.45 6.40 -6.71
CA ALA A 152 -15.54 5.51 -5.99
C ALA A 152 -16.13 4.94 -4.69
N HIS A 153 -16.93 5.72 -3.97
CA HIS A 153 -17.56 5.28 -2.72
C HIS A 153 -18.55 4.13 -2.93
N GLU A 154 -19.46 4.28 -3.89
CA GLU A 154 -20.47 3.26 -4.22
C GLU A 154 -19.82 1.99 -4.76
N ASP A 155 -18.82 2.15 -5.63
CA ASP A 155 -18.05 1.04 -6.20
C ASP A 155 -17.28 0.27 -5.13
N TRP A 156 -16.66 0.96 -4.19
CA TRP A 156 -15.91 0.36 -3.10
C TRP A 156 -16.82 -0.51 -2.21
N GLU A 157 -17.97 0.01 -1.80
CA GLU A 157 -18.95 -0.74 -1.00
C GLU A 157 -19.42 -2.01 -1.74
N ALA A 158 -19.74 -1.89 -3.04
CA ALA A 158 -20.23 -2.99 -3.84
C ALA A 158 -19.19 -4.10 -4.07
N ASN A 159 -17.90 -3.77 -4.12
CA ASN A 159 -16.82 -4.69 -4.52
C ASN A 159 -15.92 -5.17 -3.37
N LEU A 160 -16.08 -4.61 -2.16
CA LEU A 160 -15.20 -4.89 -1.02
C LEU A 160 -15.08 -6.39 -0.67
N ALA A 161 -16.19 -7.11 -0.70
CA ALA A 161 -16.26 -8.50 -0.25
C ALA A 161 -15.58 -9.50 -1.21
N ASP A 162 -15.52 -9.20 -2.50
CA ASP A 162 -15.06 -10.14 -3.52
C ASP A 162 -13.54 -10.36 -3.49
N GLY A 163 -12.79 -9.37 -3.03
CA GLY A 163 -11.33 -9.34 -3.18
C GLY A 163 -10.58 -10.39 -2.39
N ILE A 164 -11.06 -10.77 -1.21
CA ILE A 164 -10.35 -11.71 -0.34
C ILE A 164 -10.29 -13.13 -0.93
N GLU A 165 -11.34 -13.56 -1.63
CA GLU A 165 -11.32 -14.89 -2.25
C GLU A 165 -10.36 -14.92 -3.44
N VAL A 166 -10.33 -13.86 -4.27
CA VAL A 166 -9.36 -13.72 -5.35
C VAL A 166 -7.90 -13.71 -4.83
N PHE A 167 -7.67 -13.07 -3.70
CA PHE A 167 -6.34 -13.07 -3.05
C PHE A 167 -5.94 -14.48 -2.61
N LYS A 168 -6.81 -15.20 -1.89
CA LYS A 168 -6.53 -16.56 -1.40
C LYS A 168 -6.26 -17.58 -2.51
N GLU A 169 -6.83 -17.36 -3.70
CA GLU A 169 -6.62 -18.24 -4.86
C GLU A 169 -5.25 -18.03 -5.53
N LYS A 170 -4.68 -16.83 -5.41
CA LYS A 170 -3.50 -16.41 -6.18
C LYS A 170 -2.22 -16.24 -5.36
N VAL A 171 -2.35 -16.14 -4.07
CA VAL A 171 -1.28 -15.91 -3.10
C VAL A 171 -1.27 -16.97 -2.01
#